data_02daa9ccfb5618e232d5c2decba179f7
#
_entry.id   02daa9ccfb5618e232d5c2decba179f7
#
_cell.length_a   1.000
_cell.length_b   1.000
_cell.length_c   1.000
_cell.angle_alpha   90.00
_cell.angle_beta   90.00
_cell.angle_gamma   90.00
#
_symmetry.space_group_name_H-M   'P 1'
#
loop_
_entity.id
_entity.type
_entity.pdbx_description
1 polymer ?
#
loop_
_entity_poly.entity_id
_entity_poly.type
_entity_poly.pdbx_seq_one_letter_code
_entity_poly.pdbx_strand_id
1 'polypeptide(L)'
;MILASASPRRKEILENFGFSFKTIVKNIDETSNKTRAEEKILEIAEKKARAAAIDFPDENVIGADTVVVVDGKILGKPKDKKEAFSMLKSLSGRSHEVITAFSFININKNISYSDYEITKVYFKNLTDDEINWYINTKEPMDKAGAYGIQGKGAFFVEKIEGDFFSVMGFPLGKFVRFLNKTDFNLNDLEKI
;
A
#
# COMPACT_ATOMS: atom_id res chain seq x y z
N MET A 1 7.03 17.98 3.10
CA MET A 1 6.39 16.95 2.24
C MET A 1 5.03 16.57 2.82
N ILE A 2 4.11 16.06 2.01
CA ILE A 2 2.76 15.65 2.42
C ILE A 2 2.54 14.18 2.05
N LEU A 3 2.02 13.38 3.00
CA LEU A 3 1.51 12.04 2.76
C LEU A 3 -0.02 12.09 2.65
N ALA A 4 -0.55 11.90 1.44
CA ALA A 4 -1.98 11.87 1.14
C ALA A 4 -2.58 10.46 1.41
N SER A 5 -2.44 9.97 2.63
CA SER A 5 -2.92 8.64 3.03
C SER A 5 -3.21 8.56 4.52
N ALA A 6 -4.33 7.92 4.88
CA ALA A 6 -4.69 7.62 6.27
C ALA A 6 -4.03 6.34 6.82
N SER A 7 -3.25 5.61 6.00
CA SER A 7 -2.66 4.33 6.40
C SER A 7 -1.56 4.52 7.46
N PRO A 8 -1.71 3.96 8.68
CA PRO A 8 -0.68 4.05 9.70
C PRO A 8 0.60 3.32 9.29
N ARG A 9 0.49 2.25 8.49
CA ARG A 9 1.64 1.49 8.00
C ARG A 9 2.52 2.29 7.03
N ARG A 10 1.92 3.08 6.14
CA ARG A 10 2.66 3.98 5.23
C ARG A 10 3.38 5.06 6.02
N LYS A 11 2.70 5.62 7.02
CA LYS A 11 3.29 6.57 7.94
C LYS A 11 4.50 5.97 8.64
N GLU A 12 4.34 4.80 9.26
CA GLU A 12 5.40 4.06 9.95
C GLU A 12 6.62 3.79 9.04
N ILE A 13 6.39 3.32 7.80
CA ILE A 13 7.48 3.09 6.84
C ILE A 13 8.27 4.37 6.61
N LEU A 14 7.59 5.45 6.24
CA LEU A 14 8.27 6.70 5.92
C LEU A 14 9.00 7.31 7.13
N GLU A 15 8.40 7.28 8.33
CA GLU A 15 9.02 7.75 9.57
C GLU A 15 10.27 6.94 9.94
N ASN A 16 10.20 5.59 9.85
CA ASN A 16 11.34 4.71 10.16
C ASN A 16 12.54 4.92 9.23
N PHE A 17 12.31 5.47 8.05
CA PHE A 17 13.37 5.82 7.10
C PHE A 17 13.71 7.33 7.10
N GLY A 18 13.30 8.07 8.13
CA GLY A 18 13.70 9.46 8.35
C GLY A 18 12.98 10.50 7.48
N PHE A 19 11.88 10.12 6.82
CA PHE A 19 11.10 11.10 6.05
C PHE A 19 10.24 11.96 6.97
N SER A 20 10.35 13.28 6.84
CA SER A 20 9.48 14.24 7.52
C SER A 20 8.32 14.68 6.62
N PHE A 21 7.10 14.56 7.13
CA PHE A 21 5.89 14.88 6.36
C PHE A 21 4.70 15.22 7.25
N LYS A 22 3.73 15.93 6.67
CA LYS A 22 2.39 16.10 7.24
C LYS A 22 1.44 15.10 6.59
N THR A 23 0.51 14.54 7.33
CA THR A 23 -0.55 13.67 6.78
C THR A 23 -1.78 14.50 6.45
N ILE A 24 -2.23 14.45 5.20
CA ILE A 24 -3.44 15.12 4.73
C ILE A 24 -4.27 14.12 3.94
N VAL A 25 -5.48 13.86 4.40
CA VAL A 25 -6.40 12.92 3.76
C VAL A 25 -7.52 13.70 3.10
N LYS A 26 -7.72 13.49 1.81
CA LYS A 26 -8.83 14.04 1.04
C LYS A 26 -9.83 12.95 0.71
N ASN A 27 -11.10 13.30 0.76
CA ASN A 27 -12.15 12.42 0.26
C ASN A 27 -12.12 12.47 -1.27
N ILE A 28 -11.86 11.35 -1.91
CA ILE A 28 -11.82 11.21 -3.36
C ILE A 28 -12.69 10.04 -3.80
N ASP A 29 -13.09 10.06 -5.06
CA ASP A 29 -13.66 8.87 -5.70
C ASP A 29 -12.54 7.88 -6.02
N GLU A 30 -12.51 6.75 -5.30
CA GLU A 30 -11.55 5.65 -5.49
C GLU A 30 -11.99 4.64 -6.57
N THR A 31 -12.98 4.98 -7.40
CA THR A 31 -13.36 4.15 -8.56
C THR A 31 -12.39 4.35 -9.72
N SER A 32 -12.25 3.32 -10.53
CA SER A 32 -11.42 3.34 -11.75
C SER A 32 -12.06 2.47 -12.82
N ASN A 33 -12.07 2.97 -14.06
CA ASN A 33 -12.55 2.25 -15.23
C ASN A 33 -11.46 1.38 -15.89
N LYS A 34 -10.25 1.37 -15.34
CA LYS A 34 -9.16 0.51 -15.83
C LYS A 34 -9.51 -0.96 -15.64
N THR A 35 -8.99 -1.82 -16.50
CA THR A 35 -9.23 -3.27 -16.42
C THR A 35 -8.17 -3.98 -15.58
N ARG A 36 -6.91 -3.56 -15.70
CA ARG A 36 -5.79 -4.17 -15.00
C ARG A 36 -5.67 -3.61 -13.58
N ALA A 37 -5.35 -4.47 -12.61
CA ALA A 37 -5.27 -4.10 -11.20
C ALA A 37 -4.21 -3.02 -10.95
N GLU A 38 -3.02 -3.16 -11.55
CA GLU A 38 -1.92 -2.20 -11.43
C GLU A 38 -2.27 -0.83 -11.98
N GLU A 39 -3.03 -0.75 -13.08
CA GLU A 39 -3.48 0.52 -13.64
C GLU A 39 -4.53 1.20 -12.75
N LYS A 40 -5.42 0.40 -12.13
CA LYS A 40 -6.43 0.90 -11.18
C LYS A 40 -5.77 1.57 -9.98
N ILE A 41 -4.85 0.87 -9.32
CA ILE A 41 -4.22 1.39 -8.11
C ILE A 41 -3.29 2.56 -8.41
N LEU A 42 -2.66 2.59 -9.58
CA LEU A 42 -1.85 3.71 -10.05
C LEU A 42 -2.72 4.98 -10.18
N GLU A 43 -3.88 4.85 -10.85
CA GLU A 43 -4.84 5.95 -10.97
C GLU A 43 -5.35 6.43 -9.61
N ILE A 44 -5.67 5.49 -8.68
CA ILE A 44 -6.14 5.84 -7.33
C ILE A 44 -5.03 6.54 -6.53
N ALA A 45 -3.78 6.05 -6.60
CA ALA A 45 -2.64 6.69 -5.95
C ALA A 45 -2.42 8.12 -6.47
N GLU A 46 -2.54 8.31 -7.79
CA GLU A 46 -2.45 9.63 -8.42
C GLU A 46 -3.60 10.56 -7.99
N LYS A 47 -4.84 10.08 -7.99
CA LYS A 47 -6.00 10.84 -7.50
C LYS A 47 -5.79 11.33 -6.07
N LYS A 48 -5.28 10.45 -5.18
CA LYS A 48 -4.95 10.79 -3.78
C LYS A 48 -3.90 11.90 -3.69
N ALA A 49 -2.79 11.75 -4.42
CA ALA A 49 -1.73 12.75 -4.43
C ALA A 49 -2.22 14.08 -5.01
N ARG A 50 -2.89 14.06 -6.14
CA ARG A 50 -3.37 15.27 -6.85
C ARG A 50 -4.38 16.06 -6.04
N ALA A 51 -5.31 15.38 -5.36
CA ALA A 51 -6.31 16.04 -4.52
C ALA A 51 -5.70 16.84 -3.37
N ALA A 52 -4.58 16.39 -2.81
CA ALA A 52 -3.86 17.15 -1.81
C ALA A 52 -2.93 18.22 -2.44
N ALA A 53 -2.29 17.92 -3.57
CA ALA A 53 -1.37 18.83 -4.25
C ALA A 53 -2.06 20.12 -4.75
N ILE A 54 -3.34 20.07 -5.09
CA ILE A 54 -4.12 21.27 -5.49
C ILE A 54 -4.15 22.31 -4.36
N ASP A 55 -4.28 21.87 -3.10
CA ASP A 55 -4.31 22.80 -1.96
C ASP A 55 -2.89 23.20 -1.50
N PHE A 56 -1.88 22.45 -1.89
CA PHE A 56 -0.48 22.64 -1.48
C PHE A 56 0.46 22.55 -2.69
N PRO A 57 0.35 23.49 -3.68
CA PRO A 57 1.03 23.36 -4.97
C PRO A 57 2.56 23.44 -4.88
N ASP A 58 3.11 24.03 -3.82
CA ASP A 58 4.56 24.11 -3.56
C ASP A 58 5.14 22.86 -2.89
N GLU A 59 4.27 22.03 -2.31
CA GLU A 59 4.69 20.87 -1.53
C GLU A 59 4.89 19.62 -2.39
N ASN A 60 5.83 18.79 -1.98
CA ASN A 60 5.96 17.44 -2.51
C ASN A 60 4.89 16.55 -1.87
N VAL A 61 3.99 16.02 -2.67
CA VAL A 61 2.83 15.22 -2.19
C VAL A 61 2.97 13.78 -2.64
N ILE A 62 2.83 12.84 -1.70
CA ILE A 62 2.82 11.40 -1.94
C ILE A 62 1.41 10.86 -1.73
N GLY A 63 0.87 10.20 -2.77
CA GLY A 63 -0.30 9.33 -2.67
C GLY A 63 0.12 7.87 -2.84
N ALA A 64 -0.62 6.94 -2.24
CA ALA A 64 -0.37 5.52 -2.45
C ALA A 64 -1.65 4.70 -2.31
N ASP A 65 -1.68 3.55 -3.00
CA ASP A 65 -2.76 2.57 -2.86
C ASP A 65 -2.22 1.15 -2.93
N THR A 66 -2.97 0.18 -2.35
CA THR A 66 -2.55 -1.22 -2.24
C THR A 66 -3.73 -2.14 -2.40
N VAL A 67 -3.58 -3.18 -3.22
CA VAL A 67 -4.56 -4.24 -3.40
C VAL A 67 -3.91 -5.62 -3.33
N VAL A 68 -4.71 -6.61 -2.97
CA VAL A 68 -4.37 -8.03 -3.07
C VAL A 68 -5.09 -8.61 -4.28
N VAL A 69 -4.39 -9.40 -5.09
CA VAL A 69 -4.95 -10.04 -6.28
C VAL A 69 -4.74 -11.54 -6.22
N VAL A 70 -5.82 -12.30 -6.39
CA VAL A 70 -5.79 -13.77 -6.54
C VAL A 70 -6.73 -14.18 -7.66
N ASP A 71 -6.27 -15.05 -8.56
CA ASP A 71 -7.03 -15.49 -9.75
C ASP A 71 -7.59 -14.31 -10.58
N GLY A 72 -6.82 -13.23 -10.70
CA GLY A 72 -7.25 -12.02 -11.41
C GLY A 72 -8.32 -11.17 -10.68
N LYS A 73 -8.71 -11.55 -9.46
CA LYS A 73 -9.70 -10.82 -8.67
C LYS A 73 -9.03 -9.96 -7.61
N ILE A 74 -9.44 -8.72 -7.54
CA ILE A 74 -8.99 -7.78 -6.50
C ILE A 74 -9.75 -8.07 -5.21
N LEU A 75 -9.00 -8.31 -4.13
CA LEU A 75 -9.52 -8.41 -2.77
C LEU A 75 -9.26 -7.08 -2.05
N GLY A 76 -10.32 -6.35 -1.78
CA GLY A 76 -10.30 -5.14 -0.96
C GLY A 76 -10.26 -5.44 0.54
N LYS A 77 -10.67 -4.47 1.36
CA LYS A 77 -10.88 -4.68 2.80
C LYS A 77 -12.17 -5.47 3.02
N PRO A 78 -12.17 -6.45 3.94
CA PRO A 78 -13.38 -7.19 4.26
C PRO A 78 -14.42 -6.30 4.94
N LYS A 79 -15.69 -6.49 4.60
CA LYS A 79 -16.82 -5.75 5.19
C LYS A 79 -17.18 -6.28 6.58
N ASP A 80 -16.99 -7.58 6.77
CA ASP A 80 -17.32 -8.30 8.00
C ASP A 80 -16.40 -9.52 8.20
N LYS A 81 -16.58 -10.21 9.33
CA LYS A 81 -15.80 -11.41 9.69
C LYS A 81 -16.00 -12.56 8.69
N LYS A 82 -17.18 -12.68 8.10
CA LYS A 82 -17.48 -13.76 7.13
C LYS A 82 -16.73 -13.53 5.82
N GLU A 83 -16.70 -12.30 5.35
CA GLU A 83 -15.90 -11.94 4.16
C GLU A 83 -14.41 -12.09 4.43
N ALA A 84 -13.91 -11.67 5.62
CA ALA A 84 -12.53 -11.89 6.03
C ALA A 84 -12.15 -13.38 6.01
N PHE A 85 -13.03 -14.25 6.54
CA PHE A 85 -12.84 -15.70 6.51
C PHE A 85 -12.74 -16.23 5.08
N SER A 86 -13.67 -15.82 4.21
CA SER A 86 -13.68 -16.25 2.81
C SER A 86 -12.44 -15.80 2.05
N MET A 87 -11.97 -14.56 2.28
CA MET A 87 -10.73 -14.05 1.70
C MET A 87 -9.52 -14.87 2.15
N LEU A 88 -9.31 -15.06 3.46
CA LEU A 88 -8.19 -15.84 4.00
C LEU A 88 -8.22 -17.30 3.54
N LYS A 89 -9.41 -17.89 3.47
CA LYS A 89 -9.58 -19.26 2.95
C LYS A 89 -9.18 -19.36 1.48
N SER A 90 -9.47 -18.34 0.67
CA SER A 90 -9.10 -18.29 -0.74
C SER A 90 -7.60 -18.12 -0.97
N LEU A 91 -6.87 -17.58 0.01
CA LEU A 91 -5.41 -17.38 -0.02
C LEU A 91 -4.64 -18.57 0.57
N SER A 92 -5.29 -19.45 1.33
CA SER A 92 -4.68 -20.59 2.04
C SER A 92 -3.99 -21.56 1.09
N GLY A 93 -2.73 -21.93 1.39
CA GLY A 93 -1.94 -22.91 0.64
C GLY A 93 -1.56 -22.46 -0.77
N ARG A 94 -1.61 -21.16 -1.07
CA ARG A 94 -1.43 -20.62 -2.40
C ARG A 94 -0.55 -19.36 -2.41
N SER A 95 -0.13 -18.98 -3.60
CA SER A 95 0.43 -17.66 -3.83
C SER A 95 -0.64 -16.69 -4.33
N HIS A 96 -0.47 -15.42 -3.99
CA HIS A 96 -1.23 -14.28 -4.49
C HIS A 96 -0.30 -13.09 -4.71
N GLU A 97 -0.79 -12.06 -5.37
CA GLU A 97 -0.04 -10.85 -5.63
C GLU A 97 -0.52 -9.72 -4.72
N VAL A 98 0.42 -8.99 -4.15
CA VAL A 98 0.17 -7.68 -3.54
C VAL A 98 0.74 -6.63 -4.47
N ILE A 99 -0.11 -5.73 -4.93
CA ILE A 99 0.25 -4.66 -5.84
C ILE A 99 0.11 -3.35 -5.10
N THR A 100 1.20 -2.60 -4.99
CA THR A 100 1.21 -1.30 -4.33
C THR A 100 1.75 -0.24 -5.27
N ALA A 101 0.98 0.82 -5.48
CA ALA A 101 1.37 1.99 -6.26
C ALA A 101 1.65 3.19 -5.36
N PHE A 102 2.53 4.07 -5.85
CA PHE A 102 2.68 5.41 -5.32
C PHE A 102 2.66 6.43 -6.45
N SER A 103 2.27 7.65 -6.10
CA SER A 103 2.36 8.82 -6.96
C SER A 103 3.02 9.96 -6.17
N PHE A 104 3.93 10.68 -6.82
CA PHE A 104 4.63 11.84 -6.29
C PHE A 104 4.35 13.04 -7.17
N ILE A 105 3.76 14.08 -6.59
CA ILE A 105 3.33 15.28 -7.32
C ILE A 105 3.84 16.54 -6.61
N ASN A 106 4.41 17.47 -7.40
CA ASN A 106 4.62 18.85 -7.00
C ASN A 106 4.19 19.73 -8.17
N ILE A 107 3.12 20.51 -7.99
CA ILE A 107 2.49 21.25 -9.08
C ILE A 107 3.43 22.37 -9.56
N ASN A 108 3.96 23.19 -8.66
CA ASN A 108 4.77 24.36 -9.04
C ASN A 108 6.14 23.98 -9.59
N LYS A 109 6.66 22.80 -9.24
CA LYS A 109 7.87 22.23 -9.85
C LYS A 109 7.59 21.43 -11.11
N ASN A 110 6.33 21.31 -11.54
CA ASN A 110 5.90 20.47 -12.67
C ASN A 110 6.40 19.02 -12.59
N ILE A 111 6.38 18.44 -11.35
CA ILE A 111 6.76 17.06 -11.12
C ILE A 111 5.49 16.23 -10.99
N SER A 112 5.39 15.18 -11.79
CA SER A 112 4.36 14.14 -11.68
C SER A 112 4.99 12.81 -12.04
N TYR A 113 5.11 11.92 -11.06
CA TYR A 113 5.67 10.58 -11.25
C TYR A 113 4.83 9.56 -10.51
N SER A 114 4.57 8.43 -11.14
CA SER A 114 3.86 7.32 -10.53
C SER A 114 4.49 6.01 -10.93
N ASP A 115 4.57 5.07 -10.00
CA ASP A 115 5.08 3.72 -10.25
C ASP A 115 4.40 2.72 -9.29
N TYR A 116 4.50 1.43 -9.57
CA TYR A 116 3.95 0.37 -8.75
C TYR A 116 4.94 -0.79 -8.59
N GLU A 117 4.74 -1.59 -7.55
CA GLU A 117 5.47 -2.84 -7.30
C GLU A 117 4.48 -3.98 -7.19
N ILE A 118 4.84 -5.12 -7.77
CA ILE A 118 4.10 -6.39 -7.62
C ILE A 118 4.98 -7.33 -6.80
N THR A 119 4.45 -7.78 -5.67
CA THR A 119 5.12 -8.74 -4.80
C THR A 119 4.24 -9.98 -4.65
N LYS A 120 4.81 -11.14 -4.91
CA LYS A 120 4.13 -12.41 -4.72
C LYS A 120 4.32 -12.89 -3.28
N VAL A 121 3.21 -13.22 -2.63
CA VAL A 121 3.16 -13.71 -1.25
C VAL A 121 2.62 -15.13 -1.26
N TYR A 122 3.28 -16.02 -0.54
CA TYR A 122 2.91 -17.44 -0.41
C TYR A 122 2.41 -17.72 1.00
N PHE A 123 1.20 -18.25 1.09
CA PHE A 123 0.60 -18.69 2.35
C PHE A 123 0.77 -20.17 2.56
N LYS A 124 1.04 -20.56 3.81
CA LYS A 124 0.90 -21.96 4.25
C LYS A 124 -0.56 -22.41 4.15
N ASN A 125 -0.79 -23.72 4.25
CA ASN A 125 -2.15 -24.23 4.43
C ASN A 125 -2.69 -23.75 5.78
N LEU A 126 -3.84 -23.06 5.76
CA LEU A 126 -4.50 -22.52 6.95
C LEU A 126 -5.65 -23.44 7.36
N THR A 127 -5.72 -23.75 8.65
CA THR A 127 -6.91 -24.37 9.24
C THR A 127 -7.99 -23.32 9.50
N ASP A 128 -9.22 -23.77 9.63
CA ASP A 128 -10.34 -22.87 9.96
C ASP A 128 -10.17 -22.24 11.35
N ASP A 129 -9.54 -22.96 12.29
CA ASP A 129 -9.24 -22.45 13.63
C ASP A 129 -8.20 -21.32 13.59
N GLU A 130 -7.14 -21.43 12.77
CA GLU A 130 -6.14 -20.38 12.58
C GLU A 130 -6.77 -19.12 11.96
N ILE A 131 -7.63 -19.29 10.96
CA ILE A 131 -8.35 -18.19 10.34
C ILE A 131 -9.27 -17.49 11.36
N ASN A 132 -10.07 -18.26 12.11
CA ASN A 132 -10.96 -17.73 13.13
C ASN A 132 -10.21 -17.03 14.27
N TRP A 133 -9.09 -17.62 14.72
CA TRP A 133 -8.20 -17.00 15.71
C TRP A 133 -7.73 -15.62 15.24
N TYR A 134 -7.26 -15.51 14.00
CA TYR A 134 -6.78 -14.27 13.46
C TYR A 134 -7.88 -13.23 13.29
N ILE A 135 -9.06 -13.61 12.81
CA ILE A 135 -10.22 -12.73 12.69
C ILE A 135 -10.64 -12.15 14.04
N ASN A 136 -10.56 -12.93 15.11
CA ASN A 136 -10.92 -12.48 16.45
C ASN A 136 -9.96 -11.44 17.02
N THR A 137 -8.76 -11.28 16.47
CA THR A 137 -7.84 -10.19 16.81
C THR A 137 -8.32 -8.83 16.28
N LYS A 138 -9.27 -8.79 15.35
CA LYS A 138 -9.76 -7.64 14.59
C LYS A 138 -8.71 -7.03 13.64
N GLU A 139 -7.49 -7.55 13.61
CA GLU A 139 -6.39 -7.09 12.73
C GLU A 139 -6.72 -7.16 11.24
N PRO A 140 -7.51 -8.14 10.72
CA PRO A 140 -7.86 -8.24 9.31
C PRO A 140 -8.66 -7.07 8.74
N MET A 141 -9.46 -6.40 9.57
CA MET A 141 -10.61 -5.61 9.12
C MET A 141 -10.27 -4.34 8.34
N ASP A 142 -9.06 -3.81 8.49
CA ASP A 142 -8.59 -2.61 7.80
C ASP A 142 -7.60 -2.89 6.65
N LYS A 143 -7.47 -4.17 6.24
CA LYS A 143 -6.43 -4.63 5.32
C LYS A 143 -6.99 -5.25 4.05
N ALA A 144 -6.40 -4.89 2.90
CA ALA A 144 -6.68 -5.57 1.64
C ALA A 144 -6.34 -7.07 1.75
N GLY A 145 -7.22 -7.94 1.23
CA GLY A 145 -7.06 -9.39 1.36
C GLY A 145 -7.20 -9.92 2.79
N ALA A 146 -7.67 -9.10 3.73
CA ALA A 146 -7.91 -9.46 5.13
C ALA A 146 -6.66 -9.94 5.88
N TYR A 147 -5.42 -9.47 5.54
CA TYR A 147 -4.24 -9.78 6.32
C TYR A 147 -3.18 -8.67 6.26
N GLY A 148 -2.27 -8.68 7.25
CA GLY A 148 -1.07 -7.85 7.24
C GLY A 148 0.18 -8.70 7.44
N ILE A 149 1.23 -8.44 6.65
CA ILE A 149 2.52 -9.14 6.78
C ILE A 149 3.25 -8.76 8.08
N GLN A 150 2.92 -7.60 8.64
CA GLN A 150 3.29 -7.22 10.00
C GLN A 150 2.27 -7.80 10.98
N GLY A 151 2.67 -7.98 12.23
CA GLY A 151 1.78 -8.47 13.27
C GLY A 151 1.44 -9.95 13.13
N LYS A 152 0.23 -10.32 13.53
CA LYS A 152 -0.19 -11.73 13.63
C LYS A 152 -0.43 -12.40 12.28
N GLY A 153 -0.77 -11.63 11.25
CA GLY A 153 -0.92 -12.16 9.89
C GLY A 153 0.38 -12.71 9.30
N ALA A 154 1.54 -12.34 9.85
CA ALA A 154 2.83 -12.91 9.48
C ALA A 154 2.89 -14.45 9.64
N PHE A 155 2.12 -15.02 10.58
CA PHE A 155 2.05 -16.48 10.78
C PHE A 155 1.55 -17.27 9.57
N PHE A 156 0.88 -16.60 8.64
CA PHE A 156 0.33 -17.23 7.45
C PHE A 156 1.31 -17.27 6.28
N VAL A 157 2.33 -16.39 6.32
CA VAL A 157 3.27 -16.19 5.22
C VAL A 157 4.44 -17.16 5.33
N GLU A 158 4.64 -17.95 4.29
CA GLU A 158 5.81 -18.84 4.17
C GLU A 158 6.95 -18.16 3.41
N LYS A 159 6.61 -17.36 2.39
CA LYS A 159 7.59 -16.78 1.48
C LYS A 159 7.03 -15.52 0.82
N ILE A 160 7.91 -14.60 0.49
CA ILE A 160 7.65 -13.49 -0.43
C ILE A 160 8.67 -13.49 -1.57
N GLU A 161 8.24 -13.08 -2.75
CA GLU A 161 9.09 -12.81 -3.90
C GLU A 161 8.80 -11.37 -4.37
N GLY A 162 9.72 -10.45 -4.08
CA GLY A 162 9.59 -9.03 -4.33
C GLY A 162 9.95 -8.15 -3.13
N ASP A 163 9.23 -7.05 -2.95
CA ASP A 163 9.51 -6.02 -1.95
C ASP A 163 8.59 -6.17 -0.72
N PHE A 164 9.20 -6.40 0.45
CA PHE A 164 8.50 -6.50 1.73
C PHE A 164 7.70 -5.22 2.07
N PHE A 165 8.30 -4.04 1.84
CA PHE A 165 7.64 -2.78 2.14
C PHE A 165 6.45 -2.50 1.22
N SER A 166 6.49 -3.02 -0.01
CA SER A 166 5.33 -3.02 -0.91
C SER A 166 4.17 -3.82 -0.30
N VAL A 167 4.43 -5.00 0.28
CA VAL A 167 3.38 -5.79 0.96
C VAL A 167 2.82 -5.05 2.19
N MET A 168 3.65 -4.29 2.90
CA MET A 168 3.19 -3.41 3.99
C MET A 168 2.34 -2.24 3.51
N GLY A 169 2.49 -1.83 2.25
CA GLY A 169 1.68 -0.81 1.61
C GLY A 169 2.40 0.41 1.04
N PHE A 170 3.75 0.36 0.90
CA PHE A 170 4.53 1.41 0.25
C PHE A 170 5.79 0.85 -0.42
N PRO A 171 6.00 1.00 -1.75
CA PRO A 171 7.14 0.42 -2.46
C PRO A 171 8.39 1.28 -2.26
N LEU A 172 8.96 1.24 -1.06
CA LEU A 172 10.04 2.11 -0.60
C LEU A 172 11.26 2.08 -1.54
N GLY A 173 11.66 0.89 -1.98
CA GLY A 173 12.81 0.73 -2.87
C GLY A 173 12.64 1.46 -4.20
N LYS A 174 11.45 1.43 -4.80
CA LYS A 174 11.14 2.19 -6.01
C LYS A 174 11.05 3.68 -5.74
N PHE A 175 10.46 4.07 -4.63
CA PHE A 175 10.38 5.46 -4.22
C PHE A 175 11.76 6.11 -4.05
N VAL A 176 12.68 5.44 -3.34
CA VAL A 176 14.06 5.93 -3.19
C VAL A 176 14.80 5.99 -4.52
N ARG A 177 14.62 4.98 -5.40
CA ARG A 177 15.21 5.03 -6.76
C ARG A 177 14.67 6.20 -7.60
N PHE A 178 13.41 6.57 -7.41
CA PHE A 178 12.85 7.76 -8.05
C PHE A 178 13.49 9.03 -7.47
N LEU A 179 13.55 9.17 -6.14
CA LEU A 179 14.14 10.33 -5.49
C LEU A 179 15.59 10.57 -5.91
N ASN A 180 16.39 9.52 -6.07
CA ASN A 180 17.78 9.60 -6.55
C ASN A 180 17.93 10.15 -7.98
N LYS A 181 16.83 10.25 -8.74
CA LYS A 181 16.81 10.88 -10.08
C LYS A 181 16.35 12.36 -10.02
N THR A 182 16.02 12.84 -8.85
CA THR A 182 15.66 14.23 -8.58
C THR A 182 16.80 14.91 -7.82
N ASP A 183 16.65 16.20 -7.52
CA ASP A 183 17.61 16.94 -6.68
C ASP A 183 17.52 16.56 -5.18
N PHE A 184 16.76 15.52 -4.85
CA PHE A 184 16.59 15.05 -3.48
C PHE A 184 17.86 14.31 -3.00
N ASN A 185 18.45 14.80 -1.90
CA ASN A 185 19.62 14.17 -1.33
C ASN A 185 19.21 13.33 -0.11
N LEU A 186 19.54 12.03 -0.10
CA LEU A 186 19.28 11.13 1.04
C LEU A 186 19.91 11.63 2.36
N ASN A 187 21.05 12.36 2.27
CA ASN A 187 21.66 12.99 3.46
C ASN A 187 20.79 14.10 4.09
N ASP A 188 19.76 14.56 3.40
CA ASP A 188 18.83 15.53 3.96
C ASP A 188 17.76 14.86 4.84
N LEU A 189 17.63 13.53 4.82
CA LEU A 189 16.75 12.78 5.73
C LEU A 189 17.21 12.83 7.18
N GLU A 190 18.52 12.94 7.44
CA GLU A 190 19.09 12.99 8.79
C GLU A 190 19.02 14.38 9.43
N LYS A 191 18.60 15.40 8.68
CA LYS A 191 18.61 16.81 9.12
C LYS A 191 17.25 17.34 9.57
N ILE A 192 16.25 16.47 9.68
CA ILE A 192 14.87 16.90 9.96
C ILE A 192 14.40 16.35 11.32
#